data_a1cf2f3c93d1d6a435f0078445c79d5d
#
_entry.id   a1cf2f3c93d1d6a435f0078445c79d5d
#
_cell.length_a   1.000
_cell.length_b   1.000
_cell.length_c   1.000
_cell.angle_alpha   90.00
_cell.angle_beta   90.00
_cell.angle_gamma   90.00
#
_symmetry.space_group_name_H-M   'P 1'
#
loop_
_entity.id
_entity.type
_entity.pdbx_description
1 polymer ?
#
loop_
_entity_poly.entity_id
_entity_poly.type
_entity_poly.pdbx_seq_one_letter_code
_entity_poly.pdbx_strand_id
1 'polypeptide(L)'
;LSDELNHASMIEGIRHGNCEKHIFRHNDVKHLREILKSLDPNRPKIIVFESFYSMDGDFAPIESICDLADEFNALTYIDEVHAVGMYGSRGGGVCEMLGLLNRVDIFNGTLAKAYGVIGGYIAASTRFVDAIRSYAPGFIFTSSLPPSLAAAATKSVRILKNDTGIRKKHQDI
;
A
#
# COMPACT_ATOMS: atom_id res chain seq x y z
N LEU A 1 8.14 11.28 1.14
CA LEU A 1 8.40 10.95 2.53
C LEU A 1 8.22 9.44 2.70
N SER A 2 9.14 8.76 3.38
CA SER A 2 9.12 7.30 3.54
C SER A 2 9.29 6.93 5.01
N ASP A 3 8.48 5.99 5.48
CA ASP A 3 8.77 5.31 6.76
C ASP A 3 10.13 4.59 6.65
N GLU A 4 10.92 4.59 7.74
CA GLU A 4 12.28 4.01 7.74
C GLU A 4 12.29 2.49 7.60
N LEU A 5 11.19 1.81 7.95
CA LEU A 5 11.06 0.35 7.88
C LEU A 5 10.28 -0.14 6.65
N ASN A 6 10.02 0.73 5.68
CA ASN A 6 9.37 0.33 4.44
C ASN A 6 10.11 -0.81 3.73
N HIS A 7 9.35 -1.67 3.06
CA HIS A 7 9.89 -2.78 2.28
C HIS A 7 10.90 -2.33 1.22
N ALA A 8 11.93 -3.15 1.02
CA ALA A 8 13.05 -2.86 0.09
C ALA A 8 12.59 -2.44 -1.32
N SER A 9 11.50 -3.01 -1.84
CA SER A 9 10.97 -2.65 -3.16
C SER A 9 10.49 -1.19 -3.24
N MET A 10 9.86 -0.68 -2.16
CA MET A 10 9.46 0.73 -2.09
C MET A 10 10.68 1.64 -1.95
N ILE A 11 11.65 1.25 -1.11
CA ILE A 11 12.91 1.98 -0.94
C ILE A 11 13.65 2.09 -2.28
N GLU A 12 13.75 0.99 -3.03
CA GLU A 12 14.40 1.00 -4.36
C GLU A 12 13.61 1.85 -5.36
N GLY A 13 12.29 1.77 -5.38
CA GLY A 13 11.46 2.65 -6.22
C GLY A 13 11.69 4.13 -5.91
N ILE A 14 11.75 4.49 -4.63
CA ILE A 14 12.04 5.86 -4.18
C ILE A 14 13.47 6.28 -4.53
N ARG A 15 14.46 5.38 -4.41
CA ARG A 15 15.86 5.64 -4.76
C ARG A 15 16.04 5.96 -6.24
N HIS A 16 15.34 5.24 -7.11
CA HIS A 16 15.39 5.47 -8.56
C HIS A 16 14.55 6.68 -9.01
N GLY A 17 13.65 7.18 -8.16
CA GLY A 17 12.90 8.40 -8.44
C GLY A 17 13.80 9.63 -8.37
N ASN A 18 13.66 10.53 -9.33
CA ASN A 18 14.38 11.82 -9.36
C ASN A 18 13.64 12.89 -8.53
N CYS A 19 13.41 12.60 -7.24
CA CYS A 19 12.70 13.47 -6.31
C CYS A 19 13.46 13.62 -5.00
N GLU A 20 13.17 14.66 -4.26
CA GLU A 20 13.67 14.86 -2.89
C GLU A 20 13.11 13.78 -1.96
N LYS A 21 13.95 13.27 -1.06
CA LYS A 21 13.63 12.11 -0.23
C LYS A 21 13.81 12.45 1.23
N HIS A 22 12.78 12.19 2.03
CA HIS A 22 12.79 12.37 3.48
C HIS A 22 12.35 11.08 4.14
N ILE A 23 13.10 10.61 5.13
CA ILE A 23 12.79 9.40 5.89
C ILE A 23 12.33 9.83 7.27
N PHE A 24 11.15 9.40 7.67
CA PHE A 24 10.66 9.58 9.04
C PHE A 24 10.82 8.31 9.86
N ARG A 25 11.00 8.48 11.18
CA ARG A 25 11.13 7.37 12.12
C ARG A 25 9.87 6.51 12.08
N HIS A 26 10.08 5.21 12.22
CA HIS A 26 9.02 4.21 12.14
C HIS A 26 7.81 4.57 13.01
N ASN A 27 6.64 4.65 12.37
CA ASN A 27 5.35 4.98 12.98
C ASN A 27 5.31 6.29 13.79
N ASP A 28 6.33 7.16 13.65
CA ASP A 28 6.42 8.43 14.38
C ASP A 28 5.71 9.57 13.64
N VAL A 29 4.42 9.71 13.94
CA VAL A 29 3.56 10.77 13.38
C VAL A 29 4.07 12.18 13.72
N LYS A 30 4.72 12.36 14.88
CA LYS A 30 5.28 13.66 15.28
C LYS A 30 6.46 14.03 14.40
N HIS A 31 7.39 13.11 14.20
CA HIS A 31 8.53 13.33 13.31
C HIS A 31 8.09 13.55 11.86
N LEU A 32 7.11 12.78 11.38
CA LEU A 32 6.52 13.01 10.06
C LEU A 32 5.95 14.44 9.93
N ARG A 33 5.24 14.92 10.94
CA ARG A 33 4.71 16.30 10.99
C ARG A 33 5.82 17.34 10.97
N GLU A 34 6.90 17.13 11.71
CA GLU A 34 8.06 18.04 11.74
C GLU A 34 8.69 18.18 10.35
N ILE A 35 8.88 17.06 9.67
CA ILE A 35 9.39 17.07 8.30
C ILE A 35 8.42 17.81 7.37
N LEU A 36 7.14 17.48 7.39
CA LEU A 36 6.13 18.11 6.54
C LEU A 36 6.07 19.63 6.71
N LYS A 37 6.21 20.14 7.95
CA LYS A 37 6.29 21.57 8.26
C LYS A 37 7.52 22.27 7.68
N SER A 38 8.62 21.54 7.50
CA SER A 38 9.87 22.10 6.95
C SER A 38 9.88 22.20 5.43
N LEU A 39 8.94 21.53 4.74
CA LEU A 39 8.88 21.48 3.29
C LEU A 39 8.06 22.64 2.72
N ASP A 40 8.38 23.02 1.48
CA ASP A 40 7.57 23.97 0.73
C ASP A 40 6.12 23.45 0.57
N PRO A 41 5.12 24.21 1.06
CA PRO A 41 3.72 23.79 1.00
C PRO A 41 3.21 23.60 -0.45
N ASN A 42 3.79 24.30 -1.42
CA ASN A 42 3.37 24.25 -2.82
C ASN A 42 3.96 23.07 -3.61
N ARG A 43 4.96 22.38 -3.07
CA ARG A 43 5.53 21.22 -3.76
C ARG A 43 4.65 19.97 -3.58
N PRO A 44 4.44 19.18 -4.64
CA PRO A 44 3.77 17.89 -4.52
C PRO A 44 4.52 16.97 -3.54
N LYS A 45 3.79 16.32 -2.67
CA LYS A 45 4.30 15.42 -1.63
C LYS A 45 3.58 14.09 -1.70
N ILE A 46 4.29 13.00 -1.42
CA ILE A 46 3.71 11.68 -1.22
C ILE A 46 4.29 11.06 0.05
N ILE A 47 3.44 10.50 0.89
CA ILE A 47 3.79 9.76 2.10
C ILE A 47 3.66 8.27 1.78
N VAL A 48 4.75 7.53 1.95
CA VAL A 48 4.86 6.11 1.60
C VAL A 48 5.09 5.32 2.88
N PHE A 49 4.23 4.33 3.14
CA PHE A 49 4.28 3.50 4.36
C PHE A 49 3.56 2.16 4.14
N GLU A 50 3.79 1.19 5.04
CA GLU A 50 3.05 -0.09 5.05
C GLU A 50 1.88 -0.02 6.03
N SER A 51 0.82 -0.77 5.79
CA SER A 51 -0.29 -0.89 6.74
C SER A 51 0.04 -1.81 7.90
N PHE A 52 0.75 -2.88 7.59
CA PHE A 52 1.24 -3.90 8.50
C PHE A 52 2.67 -4.28 8.15
N TYR A 53 3.60 -4.02 9.04
CA TYR A 53 5.03 -4.25 8.85
C TYR A 53 5.41 -5.70 9.14
N SER A 54 5.95 -6.39 8.15
CA SER A 54 6.18 -7.83 8.21
C SER A 54 7.24 -8.26 9.22
N MET A 55 8.25 -7.43 9.45
CA MET A 55 9.39 -7.77 10.31
C MET A 55 9.10 -7.49 11.78
N ASP A 56 8.38 -6.42 12.06
CA ASP A 56 8.08 -5.96 13.42
C ASP A 56 6.70 -6.43 13.90
N GLY A 57 5.80 -6.78 12.96
CA GLY A 57 4.48 -7.30 13.27
C GLY A 57 3.52 -6.27 13.84
N ASP A 58 3.72 -5.00 13.51
CA ASP A 58 2.90 -3.90 14.00
C ASP A 58 2.13 -3.18 12.88
N PHE A 59 1.17 -2.37 13.29
CA PHE A 59 0.31 -1.60 12.39
C PHE A 59 0.73 -0.14 12.35
N ALA A 60 0.69 0.45 11.16
CA ALA A 60 0.86 1.89 11.02
C ALA A 60 -0.31 2.67 11.65
N PRO A 61 -0.05 3.87 12.16
CA PRO A 61 -1.08 4.81 12.60
C PRO A 61 -1.76 5.49 11.39
N ILE A 62 -2.46 4.68 10.56
CA ILE A 62 -2.96 5.06 9.22
C ILE A 62 -3.84 6.32 9.28
N GLU A 63 -4.78 6.38 10.23
CA GLU A 63 -5.67 7.53 10.37
C GLU A 63 -4.89 8.83 10.59
N SER A 64 -3.92 8.81 11.52
CA SER A 64 -3.09 9.98 11.81
C SER A 64 -2.21 10.38 10.63
N ILE A 65 -1.72 9.42 9.85
CA ILE A 65 -0.95 9.70 8.63
C ILE A 65 -1.85 10.32 7.57
N CYS A 66 -3.09 9.83 7.40
CA CYS A 66 -4.07 10.43 6.49
C CYS A 66 -4.45 11.86 6.92
N ASP A 67 -4.61 12.10 8.23
CA ASP A 67 -4.86 13.46 8.74
C ASP A 67 -3.72 14.43 8.40
N LEU A 68 -2.47 13.98 8.51
CA LEU A 68 -1.32 14.76 8.07
C LEU A 68 -1.30 14.95 6.54
N ALA A 69 -1.64 13.93 5.79
CA ALA A 69 -1.71 14.04 4.33
C ALA A 69 -2.72 15.11 3.91
N ASP A 70 -3.90 15.12 4.51
CA ASP A 70 -4.92 16.15 4.27
C ASP A 70 -4.43 17.54 4.69
N GLU A 71 -3.85 17.68 5.90
CA GLU A 71 -3.35 18.96 6.43
C GLU A 71 -2.26 19.58 5.54
N PHE A 72 -1.35 18.77 5.01
CA PHE A 72 -0.20 19.22 4.23
C PHE A 72 -0.34 19.04 2.72
N ASN A 73 -1.53 18.73 2.23
CA ASN A 73 -1.82 18.46 0.82
C ASN A 73 -0.82 17.47 0.20
N ALA A 74 -0.66 16.33 0.86
CA ALA A 74 0.19 15.23 0.43
C ALA A 74 -0.66 14.05 -0.04
N LEU A 75 -0.17 13.30 -1.02
CA LEU A 75 -0.75 12.01 -1.40
C LEU A 75 -0.28 10.92 -0.43
N THR A 76 -1.07 9.87 -0.33
CA THR A 76 -0.74 8.66 0.43
C THR A 76 -0.53 7.47 -0.49
N TYR A 77 0.54 6.74 -0.25
CA TYR A 77 0.82 5.43 -0.86
C TYR A 77 1.00 4.41 0.25
N ILE A 78 0.10 3.44 0.32
CA ILE A 78 0.13 2.40 1.34
C ILE A 78 0.40 1.03 0.74
N ASP A 79 1.31 0.29 1.35
CA ASP A 79 1.55 -1.12 1.05
C ASP A 79 0.68 -1.98 1.97
N GLU A 80 -0.25 -2.72 1.36
CA GLU A 80 -1.14 -3.67 2.02
C GLU A 80 -0.75 -5.13 1.73
N VAL A 81 0.45 -5.36 1.22
CA VAL A 81 0.93 -6.67 0.74
C VAL A 81 0.82 -7.76 1.82
N HIS A 82 1.05 -7.43 3.08
CA HIS A 82 0.93 -8.34 4.22
C HIS A 82 -0.48 -8.39 4.83
N ALA A 83 -1.41 -7.59 4.35
CA ALA A 83 -2.73 -7.43 4.95
C ALA A 83 -3.88 -7.88 4.04
N VAL A 84 -3.75 -7.69 2.72
CA VAL A 84 -4.78 -8.12 1.76
C VAL A 84 -4.98 -9.63 1.79
N GLY A 85 -6.23 -10.05 1.75
CA GLY A 85 -6.62 -11.46 1.89
C GLY A 85 -6.73 -11.94 3.34
N MET A 86 -6.27 -11.14 4.32
CA MET A 86 -6.19 -11.52 5.74
C MET A 86 -7.04 -10.62 6.64
N TYR A 87 -6.89 -9.30 6.53
CA TYR A 87 -7.58 -8.32 7.36
C TYR A 87 -8.78 -7.70 6.62
N GLY A 88 -9.70 -7.16 7.41
CA GLY A 88 -10.95 -6.58 6.91
C GLY A 88 -12.07 -7.60 6.69
N SER A 89 -13.31 -7.12 6.63
CA SER A 89 -14.50 -7.97 6.55
C SER A 89 -14.56 -8.80 5.26
N ARG A 90 -13.94 -8.30 4.19
CA ARG A 90 -13.85 -8.94 2.87
C ARG A 90 -12.42 -9.30 2.46
N GLY A 91 -11.45 -9.15 3.38
CA GLY A 91 -10.04 -9.35 3.08
C GLY A 91 -9.42 -8.23 2.27
N GLY A 92 -9.94 -7.02 2.39
CA GLY A 92 -9.43 -5.84 1.67
C GLY A 92 -8.23 -5.17 2.33
N GLY A 93 -7.75 -5.68 3.48
CA GLY A 93 -6.60 -5.17 4.19
C GLY A 93 -6.93 -4.40 5.46
N VAL A 94 -5.91 -3.77 6.04
CA VAL A 94 -6.05 -2.99 7.29
C VAL A 94 -6.89 -1.74 7.05
N CYS A 95 -6.76 -1.08 5.92
CA CYS A 95 -7.59 0.08 5.59
C CYS A 95 -9.08 -0.27 5.52
N GLU A 96 -9.44 -1.46 5.00
CA GLU A 96 -10.83 -1.93 5.08
C GLU A 96 -11.25 -2.17 6.53
N MET A 97 -10.40 -2.82 7.32
CA MET A 97 -10.68 -3.11 8.74
C MET A 97 -10.97 -1.83 9.54
N LEU A 98 -10.24 -0.76 9.25
CA LEU A 98 -10.36 0.53 9.93
C LEU A 98 -11.40 1.48 9.29
N GLY A 99 -12.00 1.11 8.14
CA GLY A 99 -12.93 1.98 7.42
C GLY A 99 -12.27 3.16 6.69
N LEU A 100 -10.97 3.06 6.38
CA LEU A 100 -10.15 4.14 5.83
C LEU A 100 -9.90 4.03 4.32
N LEU A 101 -10.58 3.13 3.61
CA LEU A 101 -10.36 2.93 2.17
C LEU A 101 -10.49 4.21 1.33
N ASN A 102 -11.34 5.13 1.74
CA ASN A 102 -11.57 6.39 1.02
C ASN A 102 -10.58 7.51 1.40
N ARG A 103 -9.68 7.26 2.36
CA ARG A 103 -8.70 8.22 2.86
C ARG A 103 -7.33 8.05 2.20
N VAL A 104 -7.11 6.93 1.53
CA VAL A 104 -5.81 6.58 0.91
C VAL A 104 -5.91 6.72 -0.61
N ASP A 105 -4.88 7.33 -1.22
CA ASP A 105 -4.87 7.59 -2.66
C ASP A 105 -4.43 6.40 -3.50
N ILE A 106 -3.38 5.70 -3.06
CA ILE A 106 -2.77 4.59 -3.79
C ILE A 106 -2.52 3.42 -2.85
N PHE A 107 -3.07 2.26 -3.20
CA PHE A 107 -2.84 0.98 -2.54
C PHE A 107 -1.91 0.12 -3.37
N ASN A 108 -0.93 -0.49 -2.74
CA ASN A 108 -0.11 -1.56 -3.30
C ASN A 108 -0.53 -2.89 -2.67
N GLY A 109 -0.69 -3.91 -3.49
CA GLY A 109 -1.02 -5.25 -3.05
C GLY A 109 -0.33 -6.33 -3.87
N THR A 110 -0.26 -7.53 -3.31
CA THR A 110 0.34 -8.68 -3.99
C THR A 110 -0.66 -9.82 -4.17
N LEU A 111 -0.44 -10.59 -5.21
CA LEU A 111 -1.10 -11.89 -5.41
C LEU A 111 -0.24 -13.05 -4.88
N ALA A 112 1.00 -12.77 -4.45
CA ALA A 112 1.99 -13.80 -4.15
C ALA A 112 1.97 -14.30 -2.68
N LYS A 113 1.19 -13.68 -1.79
CA LYS A 113 1.08 -14.05 -0.38
C LYS A 113 -0.24 -14.77 -0.09
N ALA A 114 -1.21 -14.10 0.50
CA ALA A 114 -2.48 -14.72 0.87
C ALA A 114 -3.22 -15.34 -0.32
N TYR A 115 -3.07 -14.81 -1.51
CA TYR A 115 -3.73 -15.34 -2.70
C TYR A 115 -3.00 -16.52 -3.37
N GLY A 116 -1.72 -16.77 -3.04
CA GLY A 116 -0.96 -17.96 -3.43
C GLY A 116 -0.62 -18.06 -4.93
N VAL A 117 -0.55 -16.94 -5.65
CA VAL A 117 -0.14 -16.91 -7.07
C VAL A 117 0.96 -15.88 -7.29
N ILE A 118 1.38 -15.66 -8.54
CA ILE A 118 2.37 -14.64 -8.90
C ILE A 118 1.68 -13.32 -9.26
N GLY A 119 2.33 -12.19 -8.99
CA GLY A 119 1.94 -10.88 -9.45
C GLY A 119 1.62 -9.92 -8.33
N GLY A 120 1.37 -8.70 -8.72
CA GLY A 120 0.98 -7.61 -7.83
C GLY A 120 0.05 -6.66 -8.56
N TYR A 121 -0.49 -5.72 -7.81
CA TYR A 121 -1.40 -4.72 -8.34
C TYR A 121 -1.28 -3.43 -7.55
N ILE A 122 -1.71 -2.36 -8.18
CA ILE A 122 -2.06 -1.13 -7.50
C ILE A 122 -3.56 -0.89 -7.62
N ALA A 123 -4.16 -0.29 -6.61
CA ALA A 123 -5.53 0.20 -6.66
C ALA A 123 -5.53 1.69 -6.28
N ALA A 124 -6.14 2.52 -7.13
CA ALA A 124 -6.17 3.96 -6.99
C ALA A 124 -7.33 4.55 -7.82
N SER A 125 -7.46 5.87 -7.82
CA SER A 125 -8.38 6.52 -8.73
C SER A 125 -8.03 6.22 -10.21
N THR A 126 -9.01 6.29 -11.09
CA THR A 126 -8.81 6.05 -12.54
C THR A 126 -7.67 6.90 -13.11
N ARG A 127 -7.54 8.15 -12.66
CA ARG A 127 -6.46 9.06 -13.12
C ARG A 127 -5.07 8.54 -12.75
N PHE A 128 -4.88 8.07 -11.52
CA PHE A 128 -3.61 7.49 -11.09
C PHE A 128 -3.31 6.18 -11.82
N VAL A 129 -4.30 5.29 -11.94
CA VAL A 129 -4.14 4.02 -12.66
C VAL A 129 -3.75 4.27 -14.11
N ASP A 130 -4.40 5.21 -14.79
CA ASP A 130 -4.11 5.55 -16.19
C ASP A 130 -2.71 6.15 -16.35
N ALA A 131 -2.31 7.05 -15.46
CA ALA A 131 -0.96 7.62 -15.43
C ALA A 131 0.10 6.54 -15.25
N ILE A 132 -0.06 5.65 -14.28
CA ILE A 132 0.91 4.57 -14.02
C ILE A 132 0.98 3.61 -15.21
N ARG A 133 -0.14 3.23 -15.80
CA ARG A 133 -0.16 2.38 -17.00
C ARG A 133 0.54 3.02 -18.19
N SER A 134 0.47 4.35 -18.30
CA SER A 134 1.03 5.09 -19.44
C SER A 134 2.51 5.42 -19.28
N TYR A 135 3.00 5.54 -18.04
CA TYR A 135 4.35 6.07 -17.78
C TYR A 135 5.25 5.13 -17.00
N ALA A 136 4.75 4.08 -16.35
CA ALA A 136 5.60 3.18 -15.56
C ALA A 136 6.31 2.15 -16.46
N PRO A 137 7.66 2.19 -16.61
CA PRO A 137 8.38 1.26 -17.45
C PRO A 137 8.18 -0.19 -17.04
N GLY A 138 8.10 -0.46 -15.74
CA GLY A 138 7.88 -1.79 -15.19
C GLY A 138 6.51 -2.38 -15.51
N PHE A 139 5.54 -1.57 -15.94
CA PHE A 139 4.26 -2.02 -16.47
C PHE A 139 4.27 -2.13 -17.99
N ILE A 140 4.78 -1.11 -18.68
CA ILE A 140 4.71 -1.00 -20.15
C ILE A 140 5.57 -2.09 -20.82
N PHE A 141 6.78 -2.33 -20.31
CA PHE A 141 7.78 -3.22 -20.91
C PHE A 141 7.86 -4.60 -20.26
N THR A 142 6.80 -5.02 -19.57
CA THR A 142 6.70 -6.35 -18.96
C THR A 142 5.61 -7.18 -19.63
N SER A 143 5.79 -8.50 -19.60
CA SER A 143 4.75 -9.42 -20.07
C SER A 143 3.59 -9.48 -19.06
N SER A 144 2.37 -9.55 -19.56
CA SER A 144 1.18 -9.72 -18.73
C SER A 144 1.16 -11.10 -18.04
N LEU A 145 0.39 -11.19 -16.95
CA LEU A 145 0.16 -12.48 -16.30
C LEU A 145 -0.45 -13.49 -17.28
N PRO A 146 0.03 -14.75 -17.30
CA PRO A 146 -0.61 -15.81 -18.05
C PRO A 146 -2.10 -15.96 -17.67
N PRO A 147 -2.98 -16.27 -18.63
CA PRO A 147 -4.43 -16.40 -18.36
C PRO A 147 -4.76 -17.39 -17.24
N SER A 148 -4.01 -18.49 -17.15
CA SER A 148 -4.16 -19.48 -16.06
C SER A 148 -3.91 -18.90 -14.67
N LEU A 149 -2.86 -18.07 -14.52
CA LEU A 149 -2.56 -17.39 -13.27
C LEU A 149 -3.59 -16.29 -12.93
N ALA A 150 -4.06 -15.56 -13.93
CA ALA A 150 -5.12 -14.58 -13.75
C ALA A 150 -6.44 -15.25 -13.30
N ALA A 151 -6.77 -16.42 -13.85
CA ALA A 151 -7.93 -17.20 -13.44
C ALA A 151 -7.77 -17.74 -12.00
N ALA A 152 -6.59 -18.25 -11.67
CA ALA A 152 -6.27 -18.72 -10.30
C ALA A 152 -6.37 -17.57 -9.29
N ALA A 153 -5.78 -16.42 -9.58
CA ALA A 153 -5.88 -15.22 -8.74
C ALA A 153 -7.33 -14.81 -8.53
N THR A 154 -8.13 -14.76 -9.61
CA THR A 154 -9.55 -14.43 -9.53
C THR A 154 -10.31 -15.38 -8.60
N LYS A 155 -10.04 -16.69 -8.71
CA LYS A 155 -10.67 -17.70 -7.85
C LYS A 155 -10.25 -17.55 -6.39
N SER A 156 -8.94 -17.35 -6.14
CA SER A 156 -8.39 -17.17 -4.79
C SER A 156 -8.97 -15.92 -4.11
N VAL A 157 -8.99 -14.78 -4.80
CA VAL A 157 -9.62 -13.55 -4.30
C VAL A 157 -11.10 -13.78 -3.93
N ARG A 158 -11.87 -14.48 -4.79
CA ARG A 158 -13.27 -14.78 -4.51
C ARG A 158 -13.45 -15.69 -3.28
N ILE A 159 -12.58 -16.68 -3.10
CA ILE A 159 -12.61 -17.56 -1.94
C ILE A 159 -12.36 -16.74 -0.67
N LEU A 160 -11.23 -16.03 -0.59
CA LEU A 160 -10.86 -15.26 0.59
C LEU A 160 -11.84 -14.12 0.90
N LYS A 161 -12.43 -13.52 -0.12
CA LYS A 161 -13.45 -12.48 0.07
C LYS A 161 -14.74 -12.99 0.71
N ASN A 162 -15.15 -14.23 0.39
CA ASN A 162 -16.43 -14.79 0.82
C ASN A 162 -16.30 -15.72 2.02
N ASP A 163 -15.13 -16.31 2.26
CA ASP A 163 -14.88 -17.24 3.37
C ASP A 163 -14.24 -16.52 4.56
N THR A 164 -15.08 -16.10 5.50
CA THR A 164 -14.62 -15.47 6.74
C THR A 164 -13.96 -16.47 7.69
N GLY A 165 -14.27 -17.77 7.56
CA GLY A 165 -13.74 -18.83 8.43
C GLY A 165 -12.24 -19.02 8.24
N ILE A 166 -11.76 -19.02 7.00
CA ILE A 166 -10.32 -19.12 6.69
C ILE A 166 -9.55 -17.96 7.32
N ARG A 167 -10.04 -16.72 7.14
CA ARG A 167 -9.37 -15.52 7.68
C ARG A 167 -9.39 -15.51 9.20
N LYS A 168 -10.53 -15.86 9.83
CA LYS A 168 -10.64 -15.94 11.28
C LYS A 168 -9.67 -16.97 11.86
N LYS A 169 -9.64 -18.18 11.28
CA LYS A 169 -8.71 -19.23 11.71
C LYS A 169 -7.24 -18.77 11.65
N HIS A 170 -6.88 -17.97 10.67
CA HIS A 170 -5.54 -17.41 10.57
C HIS A 170 -5.24 -16.37 11.67
N GLN A 171 -6.23 -15.59 12.07
CA GLN A 171 -6.08 -14.57 13.11
C GLN A 171 -6.09 -15.15 14.53
N ASP A 172 -6.59 -16.38 14.70
CA ASP A 172 -6.66 -17.08 15.99
C ASP A 172 -5.35 -17.86 16.32
N ILE A 173 -4.33 -17.80 15.43
CA ILE A 173 -2.99 -18.41 15.61
C ILE A 173 -2.01 -17.39 16.18
#